data_9cb27713152f7d55a42a116e8fae0bb7
#
_entry.id   9cb27713152f7d55a42a116e8fae0bb7
#
_cell.length_a   1.000
_cell.length_b   1.000
_cell.length_c   1.000
_cell.angle_alpha   90.00
_cell.angle_beta   90.00
_cell.angle_gamma   90.00
#
_symmetry.space_group_name_H-M   'P 1'
#
loop_
_entity.id
_entity.type
_entity.pdbx_description
1 polymer ?
#
loop_
_entity_poly.entity_id
_entity_poly.type
_entity_poly.pdbx_seq_one_letter_code
_entity_poly.pdbx_strand_id
1 'polypeptide(L)'
;DLSKGMQQKVQFAGALQHEPELVILDEPFGGLDPVNSQMMRDVVVDVARSGRTVLFSTHIMEHAEKMCDRIVIIARGQKVVDGTLAEVKQEGGKSHVALSFTRNAQAAREVFADRSLVQSVDDAGASAEVHLAAGADGERLLRALVAADVGLARFEVIEPSLHSIFIAKVGPDGARPETRPEVA
;
A
#
# COMPACT_ATOMS: atom_id res chain seq x y z
N ASP A 1 14.58 -8.73 -31.41
CA ASP A 1 13.67 -7.82 -30.68
C ASP A 1 13.84 -8.04 -29.17
N LEU A 2 14.00 -6.95 -28.39
CA LEU A 2 14.08 -7.02 -26.94
C LEU A 2 12.71 -7.30 -26.34
N SER A 3 12.65 -8.13 -25.28
CA SER A 3 11.42 -8.25 -24.50
C SER A 3 11.08 -6.92 -23.84
N LYS A 4 9.81 -6.70 -23.44
CA LYS A 4 9.35 -5.48 -22.75
C LYS A 4 10.22 -5.17 -21.52
N GLY A 5 10.54 -6.20 -20.74
CA GLY A 5 11.42 -6.05 -19.55
C GLY A 5 12.86 -5.68 -19.90
N MET A 6 13.39 -6.19 -21.02
CA MET A 6 14.73 -5.79 -21.49
C MET A 6 14.74 -4.36 -22.01
N GLN A 7 13.69 -3.92 -22.72
CA GLN A 7 13.55 -2.54 -23.16
C GLN A 7 13.52 -1.57 -21.96
N GLN A 8 12.76 -1.91 -20.92
CA GLN A 8 12.67 -1.12 -19.71
C GLN A 8 14.03 -1.01 -18.98
N LYS A 9 14.78 -2.11 -18.88
CA LYS A 9 16.13 -2.09 -18.30
C LYS A 9 17.09 -1.20 -19.11
N VAL A 10 17.03 -1.26 -20.44
CA VAL A 10 17.88 -0.42 -21.29
C VAL A 10 17.51 1.05 -21.13
N GLN A 11 16.24 1.40 -21.09
CA GLN A 11 15.79 2.77 -20.84
C GLN A 11 16.26 3.27 -19.48
N PHE A 12 16.14 2.44 -18.45
CA PHE A 12 16.59 2.79 -17.11
C PHE A 12 18.12 2.99 -17.04
N ALA A 13 18.90 2.07 -17.63
CA ALA A 13 20.34 2.21 -17.72
C ALA A 13 20.75 3.49 -18.47
N GLY A 14 20.07 3.80 -19.58
CA GLY A 14 20.27 5.03 -20.33
C GLY A 14 19.98 6.30 -19.51
N ALA A 15 18.92 6.28 -18.71
CA ALA A 15 18.59 7.41 -17.84
C ALA A 15 19.62 7.65 -16.72
N LEU A 16 20.35 6.63 -16.31
CA LEU A 16 21.35 6.72 -15.24
C LEU A 16 22.78 6.95 -15.76
N GLN A 17 23.04 6.76 -17.05
CA GLN A 17 24.40 6.75 -17.63
C GLN A 17 25.19 8.05 -17.38
N HIS A 18 24.50 9.20 -17.34
CA HIS A 18 25.10 10.51 -17.14
C HIS A 18 25.05 10.99 -15.68
N GLU A 19 24.77 10.08 -14.75
CA GLU A 19 24.76 10.32 -13.30
C GLU A 19 23.93 11.53 -12.84
N PRO A 20 22.66 11.65 -13.25
CA PRO A 20 21.84 12.82 -12.94
C PRO A 20 21.59 12.96 -11.43
N GLU A 21 21.47 14.21 -10.95
CA GLU A 21 21.11 14.51 -9.57
C GLU A 21 19.63 14.16 -9.28
N LEU A 22 18.77 14.23 -10.28
CA LEU A 22 17.34 13.92 -10.23
C LEU A 22 16.99 12.87 -11.28
N VAL A 23 16.38 11.78 -10.86
CA VAL A 23 15.85 10.71 -11.72
C VAL A 23 14.34 10.68 -11.58
N ILE A 24 13.62 10.76 -12.71
CA ILE A 24 12.14 10.66 -12.73
C ILE A 24 11.75 9.39 -13.50
N LEU A 25 10.96 8.54 -12.87
CA LEU A 25 10.57 7.24 -13.40
C LEU A 25 9.04 7.10 -13.36
N ASP A 26 8.46 6.75 -14.50
CA ASP A 26 7.02 6.48 -14.58
C ASP A 26 6.78 4.96 -14.60
N GLU A 27 6.05 4.46 -13.58
CA GLU A 27 5.73 3.03 -13.39
C GLU A 27 6.94 2.08 -13.61
N PRO A 28 8.10 2.31 -12.99
CA PRO A 28 9.36 1.63 -13.35
C PRO A 28 9.34 0.12 -13.09
N PHE A 29 8.38 -0.38 -12.33
CA PHE A 29 8.25 -1.80 -11.96
C PHE A 29 7.11 -2.50 -12.70
N GLY A 30 6.33 -1.75 -13.48
CA GLY A 30 5.14 -2.24 -14.18
C GLY A 30 5.45 -3.28 -15.25
N GLY A 31 4.77 -4.43 -15.22
CA GLY A 31 4.90 -5.48 -16.24
C GLY A 31 6.23 -6.26 -16.22
N LEU A 32 7.02 -6.13 -15.17
CA LEU A 32 8.19 -6.97 -14.91
C LEU A 32 7.77 -8.23 -14.13
N ASP A 33 8.48 -9.32 -14.37
CA ASP A 33 8.40 -10.49 -13.50
C ASP A 33 9.01 -10.18 -12.12
N PRO A 34 8.72 -10.99 -11.08
CA PRO A 34 9.16 -10.71 -9.71
C PRO A 34 10.67 -10.51 -9.55
N VAL A 35 11.48 -11.30 -10.27
CA VAL A 35 12.95 -11.25 -10.18
C VAL A 35 13.47 -9.94 -10.78
N ASN A 36 12.99 -9.59 -11.96
CA ASN A 36 13.37 -8.35 -12.62
C ASN A 36 12.85 -7.11 -11.88
N SER A 37 11.65 -7.18 -11.31
CA SER A 37 11.10 -6.13 -10.47
C SER A 37 11.95 -5.92 -9.21
N GLN A 38 12.40 -6.99 -8.55
CA GLN A 38 13.30 -6.88 -7.40
C GLN A 38 14.62 -6.21 -7.77
N MET A 39 15.27 -6.68 -8.85
CA MET A 39 16.51 -6.10 -9.32
C MET A 39 16.39 -4.60 -9.62
N MET A 40 15.29 -4.18 -10.25
CA MET A 40 15.05 -2.76 -10.55
C MET A 40 14.85 -1.95 -9.27
N ARG A 41 14.16 -2.49 -8.26
CA ARG A 41 14.03 -1.84 -6.94
C ARG A 41 15.37 -1.64 -6.27
N ASP A 42 16.21 -2.67 -6.29
CA ASP A 42 17.55 -2.60 -5.67
C ASP A 42 18.38 -1.48 -6.31
N VAL A 43 18.37 -1.37 -7.65
CA VAL A 43 19.06 -0.29 -8.36
C VAL A 43 18.49 1.10 -8.01
N VAL A 44 17.16 1.26 -7.91
CA VAL A 44 16.53 2.53 -7.49
C VAL A 44 16.98 2.92 -6.08
N VAL A 45 17.01 1.97 -5.15
CA VAL A 45 17.48 2.19 -3.78
C VAL A 45 18.97 2.58 -3.76
N ASP A 46 19.80 1.92 -4.54
CA ASP A 46 21.24 2.23 -4.62
C ASP A 46 21.50 3.62 -5.20
N VAL A 47 20.73 4.03 -6.21
CA VAL A 47 20.77 5.39 -6.76
C VAL A 47 20.40 6.43 -5.69
N ALA A 48 19.33 6.19 -4.93
CA ALA A 48 18.93 7.09 -3.84
C ALA A 48 20.00 7.14 -2.73
N ARG A 49 20.56 6.00 -2.34
CA ARG A 49 21.64 5.91 -1.34
C ARG A 49 22.94 6.61 -1.77
N SER A 50 23.16 6.75 -3.06
CA SER A 50 24.30 7.53 -3.58
C SER A 50 24.13 9.05 -3.45
N GLY A 51 23.03 9.51 -2.81
CA GLY A 51 22.74 10.93 -2.57
C GLY A 51 21.94 11.61 -3.68
N ARG A 52 21.44 10.84 -4.65
CA ARG A 52 20.60 11.35 -5.76
C ARG A 52 19.13 11.36 -5.36
N THR A 53 18.37 12.28 -5.93
CA THR A 53 16.92 12.32 -5.75
C THR A 53 16.24 11.42 -6.78
N VAL A 54 15.39 10.49 -6.32
CA VAL A 54 14.58 9.66 -7.20
C VAL A 54 13.11 9.95 -6.96
N LEU A 55 12.40 10.33 -8.01
CA LEU A 55 10.95 10.47 -8.04
C LEU A 55 10.38 9.38 -8.93
N PHE A 56 9.48 8.56 -8.42
CA PHE A 56 8.79 7.58 -9.26
C PHE A 56 7.29 7.57 -9.03
N SER A 57 6.53 7.30 -10.09
CA SER A 57 5.10 7.02 -9.98
C SER A 57 4.87 5.53 -9.79
N THR A 58 3.84 5.16 -9.06
CA THR A 58 3.35 3.78 -8.99
C THR A 58 1.91 3.75 -8.50
N HIS A 59 1.14 2.76 -8.97
CA HIS A 59 -0.16 2.40 -8.42
C HIS A 59 -0.06 1.27 -7.37
N ILE A 60 1.15 0.71 -7.17
CA ILE A 60 1.40 -0.36 -6.19
C ILE A 60 1.88 0.27 -4.88
N MET A 61 0.95 0.45 -3.93
CA MET A 61 1.22 1.12 -2.64
C MET A 61 2.35 0.46 -1.85
N GLU A 62 2.49 -0.86 -1.94
CA GLU A 62 3.56 -1.61 -1.29
C GLU A 62 4.97 -1.20 -1.78
N HIS A 63 5.12 -0.84 -3.05
CA HIS A 63 6.40 -0.33 -3.57
C HIS A 63 6.74 1.02 -2.94
N ALA A 64 5.76 1.95 -2.90
CA ALA A 64 5.95 3.24 -2.26
C ALA A 64 6.27 3.08 -0.77
N GLU A 65 5.58 2.19 -0.07
CA GLU A 65 5.75 1.93 1.36
C GLU A 65 7.14 1.38 1.72
N LYS A 66 7.72 0.56 0.83
CA LYS A 66 9.04 -0.05 1.06
C LYS A 66 10.24 0.81 0.65
N MET A 67 10.02 1.79 -0.22
CA MET A 67 11.13 2.46 -0.91
C MET A 67 11.16 3.97 -0.73
N CYS A 68 10.01 4.61 -0.40
CA CYS A 68 9.91 6.06 -0.36
C CYS A 68 10.09 6.60 1.05
N ASP A 69 10.87 7.68 1.18
CA ASP A 69 10.94 8.49 2.39
C ASP A 69 9.75 9.46 2.46
N ARG A 70 9.31 9.95 1.30
CA ARG A 70 8.21 10.90 1.14
C ARG A 70 7.25 10.44 0.05
N ILE A 71 5.96 10.64 0.25
CA ILE A 71 4.91 10.25 -0.68
C ILE A 71 3.96 11.39 -0.97
N VAL A 72 3.44 11.37 -2.19
CA VAL A 72 2.32 12.22 -2.63
C VAL A 72 1.26 11.30 -3.24
N ILE A 73 0.04 11.36 -2.73
CA ILE A 73 -1.09 10.64 -3.35
C ILE A 73 -1.95 11.65 -4.09
N ILE A 74 -2.19 11.36 -5.37
CA ILE A 74 -3.05 12.15 -6.25
C ILE A 74 -4.27 11.31 -6.60
N ALA A 75 -5.46 11.85 -6.39
CA ALA A 75 -6.71 11.24 -6.77
C ALA A 75 -7.63 12.28 -7.40
N ARG A 76 -8.27 11.93 -8.53
CA ARG A 76 -9.18 12.83 -9.26
C ARG A 76 -8.56 14.21 -9.56
N GLY A 77 -7.28 14.23 -9.95
CA GLY A 77 -6.54 15.46 -10.24
C GLY A 77 -6.19 16.32 -9.03
N GLN A 78 -6.44 15.85 -7.81
CA GLN A 78 -6.15 16.57 -6.57
C GLN A 78 -5.11 15.83 -5.72
N LYS A 79 -4.23 16.60 -5.08
CA LYS A 79 -3.30 16.09 -4.09
C LYS A 79 -4.05 15.81 -2.79
N VAL A 80 -4.20 14.54 -2.42
CA VAL A 80 -4.95 14.11 -1.22
C VAL A 80 -4.06 13.76 -0.03
N VAL A 81 -2.79 13.42 -0.29
CA VAL A 81 -1.76 13.17 0.73
C VAL A 81 -0.45 13.76 0.26
N ASP A 82 0.33 14.35 1.18
CA ASP A 82 1.70 14.82 0.95
C ASP A 82 2.45 14.88 2.29
N GLY A 83 3.46 14.06 2.44
CA GLY A 83 4.27 14.01 3.66
C GLY A 83 5.33 12.93 3.61
N THR A 84 6.15 12.85 4.65
CA THR A 84 6.99 11.68 4.85
C THR A 84 6.13 10.45 5.11
N LEU A 85 6.63 9.28 4.79
CA LEU A 85 5.92 8.02 5.04
C LEU A 85 5.51 7.89 6.52
N ALA A 86 6.40 8.30 7.44
CA ALA A 86 6.14 8.27 8.87
C ALA A 86 4.99 9.22 9.29
N GLU A 87 5.00 10.47 8.81
CA GLU A 87 3.93 11.45 9.08
C GLU A 87 2.58 10.94 8.59
N VAL A 88 2.53 10.43 7.37
CA VAL A 88 1.31 9.93 6.74
C VAL A 88 0.73 8.73 7.49
N LYS A 89 1.58 7.82 7.96
CA LYS A 89 1.17 6.67 8.78
C LYS A 89 0.70 7.10 10.18
N GLN A 90 1.39 8.05 10.80
CA GLN A 90 1.00 8.58 12.11
C GLN A 90 -0.36 9.28 12.10
N GLU A 91 -0.71 10.00 11.01
CA GLU A 91 -2.04 10.60 10.85
C GLU A 91 -3.17 9.55 10.90
N GLY A 92 -2.92 8.31 10.44
CA GLY A 92 -3.86 7.20 10.52
C GLY A 92 -4.03 6.63 11.94
N GLY A 93 -3.14 6.97 12.88
CA GLY A 93 -3.19 6.53 14.28
C GLY A 93 -2.91 5.02 14.46
N LYS A 94 -2.97 4.55 15.72
CA LYS A 94 -2.89 3.12 16.09
C LYS A 94 -4.27 2.44 16.07
N SER A 95 -5.08 2.79 15.09
CA SER A 95 -6.45 2.28 14.95
C SER A 95 -6.55 1.11 13.97
N HIS A 96 -5.42 0.52 13.57
CA HIS A 96 -5.39 -0.62 12.66
C HIS A 96 -4.89 -1.88 13.36
N VAL A 97 -5.49 -3.01 13.00
CA VAL A 97 -5.12 -4.33 13.52
C VAL A 97 -4.92 -5.29 12.37
N ALA A 98 -3.71 -5.86 12.28
CA ALA A 98 -3.43 -6.95 11.35
C ALA A 98 -3.78 -8.29 11.99
N LEU A 99 -4.53 -9.11 11.27
CA LEU A 99 -5.03 -10.40 11.70
C LEU A 99 -4.63 -11.50 10.72
N SER A 100 -4.40 -12.71 11.24
CA SER A 100 -4.37 -13.93 10.42
C SER A 100 -5.16 -15.02 11.12
N PHE A 101 -5.92 -15.79 10.34
CA PHE A 101 -6.87 -16.77 10.85
C PHE A 101 -6.32 -18.20 10.70
N THR A 102 -6.59 -19.07 11.69
CA THR A 102 -6.36 -20.49 11.61
C THR A 102 -7.66 -21.28 11.43
N ARG A 103 -8.80 -20.72 11.93
CA ARG A 103 -10.13 -21.32 11.81
C ARG A 103 -11.22 -20.25 11.97
N ASN A 104 -12.43 -20.57 11.51
CA ASN A 104 -13.64 -19.74 11.66
C ASN A 104 -13.49 -18.30 11.10
N ALA A 105 -12.81 -18.12 9.96
CA ALA A 105 -12.71 -16.80 9.31
C ALA A 105 -14.09 -16.19 8.99
N GLN A 106 -15.13 -17.02 8.79
CA GLN A 106 -16.48 -16.54 8.58
C GLN A 106 -17.05 -15.86 9.84
N ALA A 107 -16.84 -16.43 11.05
CA ALA A 107 -17.25 -15.80 12.29
C ALA A 107 -16.51 -14.46 12.54
N ALA A 108 -15.26 -14.34 12.08
CA ALA A 108 -14.55 -13.06 12.11
C ALA A 108 -15.27 -11.98 11.29
N ARG A 109 -15.79 -12.33 10.11
CA ARG A 109 -16.56 -11.39 9.26
C ARG A 109 -17.84 -10.91 9.93
N GLU A 110 -18.48 -11.74 10.72
CA GLU A 110 -19.65 -11.34 11.52
C GLU A 110 -19.25 -10.33 12.60
N VAL A 111 -18.12 -10.52 13.27
CA VAL A 111 -17.54 -9.53 14.20
C VAL A 111 -17.19 -8.22 13.48
N PHE A 112 -16.66 -8.29 12.27
CA PHE A 112 -16.31 -7.10 11.48
C PHE A 112 -17.53 -6.31 11.00
N ALA A 113 -18.72 -6.91 11.00
CA ALA A 113 -19.98 -6.22 10.71
C ALA A 113 -20.42 -5.27 11.83
N ASP A 114 -19.89 -5.43 13.05
CA ASP A 114 -20.17 -4.53 14.18
C ASP A 114 -19.48 -3.17 13.97
N ARG A 115 -20.29 -2.19 13.59
CA ARG A 115 -19.83 -0.81 13.32
C ARG A 115 -19.39 -0.05 14.58
N SER A 116 -19.67 -0.56 15.78
CA SER A 116 -19.14 0.00 17.02
C SER A 116 -17.69 -0.41 17.29
N LEU A 117 -17.22 -1.47 16.63
CA LEU A 117 -15.86 -1.99 16.74
C LEU A 117 -15.02 -1.70 15.49
N VAL A 118 -15.64 -1.82 14.30
CA VAL A 118 -14.93 -1.80 13.02
C VAL A 118 -15.49 -0.72 12.09
N GLN A 119 -14.62 0.18 11.67
CA GLN A 119 -14.94 1.18 10.66
C GLN A 119 -14.88 0.60 9.23
N SER A 120 -13.80 -0.09 8.94
CA SER A 120 -13.56 -0.76 7.65
C SER A 120 -12.64 -1.97 7.82
N VAL A 121 -12.67 -2.87 6.84
CA VAL A 121 -11.81 -4.04 6.79
C VAL A 121 -11.33 -4.27 5.36
N ASP A 122 -10.04 -4.58 5.24
CA ASP A 122 -9.42 -5.13 4.03
C ASP A 122 -9.21 -6.63 4.27
N ASP A 123 -10.09 -7.46 3.69
CA ASP A 123 -10.16 -8.91 3.92
C ASP A 123 -9.52 -9.66 2.75
N ALA A 124 -8.36 -10.25 2.99
CA ALA A 124 -7.64 -11.11 2.05
C ALA A 124 -7.92 -12.63 2.27
N GLY A 125 -9.00 -12.98 2.97
CA GLY A 125 -9.46 -14.36 3.19
C GLY A 125 -8.80 -15.04 4.39
N ALA A 126 -7.50 -15.35 4.33
CA ALA A 126 -6.74 -15.93 5.44
C ALA A 126 -6.15 -14.88 6.40
N SER A 127 -6.20 -13.61 6.00
CA SER A 127 -5.72 -12.47 6.78
C SER A 127 -6.65 -11.27 6.55
N ALA A 128 -6.62 -10.32 7.46
CA ALA A 128 -7.36 -9.06 7.34
C ALA A 128 -6.58 -7.92 7.99
N GLU A 129 -6.73 -6.70 7.46
CA GLU A 129 -6.39 -5.46 8.12
C GLU A 129 -7.69 -4.75 8.52
N VAL A 130 -7.87 -4.54 9.80
CA VAL A 130 -9.07 -3.95 10.38
C VAL A 130 -8.79 -2.54 10.84
N HIS A 131 -9.54 -1.57 10.33
CA HIS A 131 -9.58 -0.22 10.85
C HIS A 131 -10.65 -0.15 11.95
N LEU A 132 -10.24 0.15 13.17
CA LEU A 132 -11.13 0.24 14.32
C LEU A 132 -12.03 1.48 14.24
N ALA A 133 -13.24 1.36 14.73
CA ALA A 133 -14.17 2.48 14.88
C ALA A 133 -13.65 3.49 15.92
N ALA A 134 -14.10 4.73 15.85
CA ALA A 134 -13.75 5.76 16.81
C ALA A 134 -14.14 5.34 18.24
N GLY A 135 -13.17 5.34 19.16
CA GLY A 135 -13.36 4.89 20.54
C GLY A 135 -13.30 3.38 20.76
N ALA A 136 -13.12 2.58 19.70
CA ALA A 136 -12.76 1.18 19.83
C ALA A 136 -11.25 1.02 19.96
N ASP A 137 -10.84 -0.09 20.57
CA ASP A 137 -9.44 -0.47 20.71
C ASP A 137 -9.22 -1.94 20.31
N GLY A 138 -7.94 -2.30 20.12
CA GLY A 138 -7.58 -3.66 19.75
C GLY A 138 -8.00 -4.70 20.78
N GLU A 139 -8.05 -4.37 22.07
CA GLU A 139 -8.44 -5.31 23.12
C GLU A 139 -9.93 -5.68 23.01
N ARG A 140 -10.80 -4.71 22.74
CA ARG A 140 -12.23 -4.96 22.51
C ARG A 140 -12.44 -5.85 21.28
N LEU A 141 -11.74 -5.57 20.18
CA LEU A 141 -11.78 -6.41 18.97
C LEU A 141 -11.30 -7.83 19.27
N LEU A 142 -10.18 -7.98 19.96
CA LEU A 142 -9.64 -9.30 20.33
C LEU A 142 -10.65 -10.10 21.17
N ARG A 143 -11.27 -9.49 22.17
CA ARG A 143 -12.27 -10.14 23.01
C ARG A 143 -13.48 -10.60 22.19
N ALA A 144 -13.95 -9.79 21.25
CA ALA A 144 -15.06 -10.15 20.37
C ALA A 144 -14.73 -11.35 19.47
N LEU A 145 -13.53 -11.37 18.89
CA LEU A 145 -13.05 -12.48 18.05
C LEU A 145 -12.91 -13.78 18.85
N VAL A 146 -12.38 -13.70 20.08
CA VAL A 146 -12.27 -14.86 20.97
C VAL A 146 -13.66 -15.36 21.39
N ALA A 147 -14.59 -14.48 21.71
CA ALA A 147 -15.97 -14.85 22.05
C ALA A 147 -16.72 -15.53 20.88
N ALA A 148 -16.37 -15.18 19.64
CA ALA A 148 -16.88 -15.80 18.43
C ALA A 148 -16.14 -17.10 18.02
N ASP A 149 -15.26 -17.64 18.87
CA ASP A 149 -14.44 -18.82 18.63
C ASP A 149 -13.59 -18.71 17.34
N VAL A 150 -13.10 -17.52 17.01
CA VAL A 150 -12.18 -17.31 15.90
C VAL A 150 -10.77 -17.76 16.31
N GLY A 151 -10.19 -18.67 15.55
CA GLY A 151 -8.80 -19.06 15.72
C GLY A 151 -7.88 -18.03 15.07
N LEU A 152 -6.97 -17.44 15.85
CA LEU A 152 -6.00 -16.46 15.39
C LEU A 152 -4.60 -17.05 15.35
N ALA A 153 -3.89 -16.84 14.24
CA ALA A 153 -2.45 -17.07 14.14
C ALA A 153 -1.66 -15.80 14.45
N ARG A 154 -2.24 -14.62 14.15
CA ARG A 154 -1.65 -13.29 14.37
C ARG A 154 -2.74 -12.32 14.80
N PHE A 155 -2.40 -11.48 15.77
CA PHE A 155 -3.15 -10.30 16.16
C PHE A 155 -2.13 -9.22 16.52
N GLU A 156 -2.08 -8.14 15.77
CA GLU A 156 -1.09 -7.09 15.96
C GLU A 156 -1.73 -5.72 15.72
N VAL A 157 -1.58 -4.82 16.68
CA VAL A 157 -1.95 -3.41 16.49
C VAL A 157 -0.83 -2.76 15.67
N ILE A 158 -1.18 -2.27 14.50
CA ILE A 158 -0.23 -1.74 13.51
C ILE A 158 -0.53 -0.29 13.17
N GLU A 159 0.43 0.37 12.54
CA GLU A 159 0.18 1.57 11.77
C GLU A 159 -0.55 1.19 10.47
N PRO A 160 -1.42 2.09 9.95
CA PRO A 160 -2.14 1.81 8.72
C PRO A 160 -1.18 1.60 7.54
N SER A 161 -1.55 0.69 6.64
CA SER A 161 -0.90 0.59 5.34
C SER A 161 -1.21 1.80 4.47
N LEU A 162 -0.35 2.12 3.50
CA LEU A 162 -0.67 3.16 2.51
C LEU A 162 -1.95 2.84 1.74
N HIS A 163 -2.25 1.57 1.54
CA HIS A 163 -3.49 1.13 0.90
C HIS A 163 -4.71 1.52 1.74
N SER A 164 -4.69 1.24 3.04
CA SER A 164 -5.78 1.62 3.97
C SER A 164 -5.95 3.14 4.03
N ILE A 165 -4.85 3.90 4.05
CA ILE A 165 -4.88 5.37 4.03
C ILE A 165 -5.49 5.88 2.73
N PHE A 166 -5.11 5.30 1.58
CA PHE A 166 -5.66 5.66 0.28
C PHE A 166 -7.18 5.45 0.24
N ILE A 167 -7.66 4.27 0.63
CA ILE A 167 -9.10 3.97 0.67
C ILE A 167 -9.84 4.93 1.62
N ALA A 168 -9.27 5.24 2.78
CA ALA A 168 -9.89 6.16 3.74
C ALA A 168 -10.00 7.59 3.20
N LYS A 169 -8.99 8.08 2.45
CA LYS A 169 -8.96 9.46 1.91
C LYS A 169 -9.74 9.61 0.61
N VAL A 170 -9.78 8.59 -0.24
CA VAL A 170 -10.33 8.66 -1.60
C VAL A 170 -11.70 8.01 -1.72
N GLY A 171 -12.01 7.09 -0.81
CA GLY A 171 -13.23 6.26 -0.81
C GLY A 171 -13.13 5.07 -1.77
N PRO A 172 -14.03 4.07 -1.61
CA PRO A 172 -14.00 2.84 -2.41
C PRO A 172 -14.23 3.08 -3.92
N ASP A 173 -14.93 4.14 -4.29
CA ASP A 173 -15.15 4.51 -5.71
C ASP A 173 -13.97 5.22 -6.35
N GLY A 174 -13.06 5.79 -5.59
CA GLY A 174 -11.88 6.47 -6.09
C GLY A 174 -10.75 5.53 -6.52
N ALA A 175 -10.83 4.25 -6.16
CA ALA A 175 -9.89 3.22 -6.56
C ALA A 175 -10.21 2.61 -7.95
N ARG A 176 -11.35 2.95 -8.55
CA ARG A 176 -11.66 2.49 -9.91
C ARG A 176 -10.89 3.35 -10.92
N PRO A 177 -10.09 2.74 -11.82
CA PRO A 177 -9.50 3.47 -12.93
C PRO A 177 -10.63 4.11 -13.74
N GLU A 178 -10.54 5.44 -13.96
CA GLU A 178 -11.41 6.08 -14.94
C GLU A 178 -11.18 5.39 -16.28
N THR A 179 -12.20 4.74 -16.80
CA THR A 179 -12.24 4.32 -18.20
C THR A 179 -12.12 5.59 -19.04
N ARG A 180 -10.93 5.86 -19.56
CA ARG A 180 -10.77 6.91 -20.57
C ARG A 180 -11.81 6.63 -21.67
N PRO A 181 -12.67 7.63 -22.03
CA PRO A 181 -13.46 7.50 -23.23
C PRO A 181 -12.48 7.33 -24.39
N GLU A 182 -12.64 6.25 -25.16
CA GLU A 182 -11.96 6.10 -26.44
C GLU A 182 -12.25 7.35 -27.26
N VAL A 183 -11.21 8.12 -27.51
CA VAL A 183 -11.27 9.24 -28.46
C VAL A 183 -11.39 8.62 -29.84
N ALA A 184 -12.56 8.73 -30.44
CA ALA A 184 -12.86 8.33 -31.81
C ALA A 184 -12.04 9.13 -32.82
#